data_0b99a8246e2cd0621a5ef34c6ccacd6d
#
_entry.id   0b99a8246e2cd0621a5ef34c6ccacd6d
#
_cell.length_a   1.000
_cell.length_b   1.000
_cell.length_c   1.000
_cell.angle_alpha   90.00
_cell.angle_beta   90.00
_cell.angle_gamma   90.00
#
_symmetry.space_group_name_H-M   'P 1'
#
loop_
_entity.id
_entity.type
_entity.pdbx_description
1 polymer ?
#
loop_
_entity_poly.entity_id
_entity_poly.type
_entity_poly.pdbx_seq_one_letter_code
_entity_poly.pdbx_strand_id
1 'polypeptide(L)'
;AYFQILEKLSKAKQIQYHKETNEIQLTKEGQLFLKEHHFSLLDYPAIDLYRFGRSDQESWQLIQFAVQVTSYLSFEEKQYIPLLSTPIPQLYLKRWLQQDKKEQRIQSIKEELLRGFELLPEAESDYLVAQLSGYQQTGKVPQQLTSHKTALEQRLWHTQAVHHLLQLIMYGGNYPALQTLVWPYLEKNLNQSMQETQRLLTEGKTLQEIAEQRKIKLSTIHDHLLELAIQGQLQASVYLEKEAMLQNLAQTEQDPRLWVYRDWRAQEETLSYLDFRLYQIKQIWQEKE
;
A
#
# COMPACT_ATOMS: atom_id res chain seq x y z
N ALA A 1 7.16 2.25 17.78
CA ALA A 1 5.75 1.84 17.63
C ALA A 1 5.58 0.30 17.62
N TYR A 2 6.21 -0.45 16.71
CA TYR A 2 6.04 -1.91 16.55
C TYR A 2 6.32 -2.70 17.84
N PHE A 3 7.49 -2.53 18.45
CA PHE A 3 7.85 -3.22 19.71
C PHE A 3 6.93 -2.88 20.88
N GLN A 4 6.39 -1.66 20.93
CA GLN A 4 5.42 -1.27 21.97
C GLN A 4 4.08 -2.01 21.80
N ILE A 5 3.69 -2.30 20.54
CA ILE A 5 2.50 -3.11 20.25
C ILE A 5 2.72 -4.56 20.70
N LEU A 6 3.88 -5.15 20.33
CA LEU A 6 4.23 -6.51 20.76
C LEU A 6 4.27 -6.64 22.28
N GLU A 7 4.83 -5.65 22.99
CA GLU A 7 4.81 -5.65 24.45
C GLU A 7 3.40 -5.56 25.05
N LYS A 8 2.51 -4.75 24.44
CA LYS A 8 1.10 -4.67 24.88
C LYS A 8 0.37 -6.00 24.66
N LEU A 9 0.52 -6.62 23.50
CA LEU A 9 -0.10 -7.90 23.20
C LEU A 9 0.45 -9.03 24.08
N SER A 10 1.75 -9.01 24.37
CA SER A 10 2.39 -9.96 25.28
C SER A 10 1.91 -9.78 26.72
N LYS A 11 1.79 -8.54 27.22
CA LYS A 11 1.21 -8.23 28.54
C LYS A 11 -0.26 -8.65 28.65
N ALA A 12 -1.02 -8.52 27.55
CA ALA A 12 -2.40 -9.01 27.46
C ALA A 12 -2.48 -10.54 27.28
N LYS A 13 -1.34 -11.25 27.30
CA LYS A 13 -1.22 -12.69 27.10
C LYS A 13 -1.81 -13.20 25.77
N GLN A 14 -1.95 -12.32 24.77
CA GLN A 14 -2.49 -12.69 23.46
C GLN A 14 -1.42 -13.30 22.57
N ILE A 15 -0.15 -12.90 22.75
CA ILE A 15 0.99 -13.46 22.06
C ILE A 15 2.11 -13.84 23.03
N GLN A 16 2.94 -14.80 22.63
CA GLN A 16 4.25 -15.06 23.20
C GLN A 16 5.31 -14.53 22.23
N TYR A 17 6.12 -13.59 22.68
CA TYR A 17 7.16 -12.95 21.88
C TYR A 17 8.55 -13.35 22.41
N HIS A 18 9.32 -14.06 21.58
CA HIS A 18 10.69 -14.48 21.87
C HIS A 18 11.66 -13.43 21.32
N LYS A 19 12.22 -12.59 22.21
CA LYS A 19 13.09 -11.46 21.82
C LYS A 19 14.37 -11.88 21.12
N GLU A 20 14.88 -13.07 21.42
CA GLU A 20 16.15 -13.59 20.85
C GLU A 20 15.99 -14.09 19.42
N THR A 21 14.86 -14.72 19.13
CA THR A 21 14.55 -15.29 17.79
C THR A 21 13.65 -14.40 16.96
N ASN A 22 13.09 -13.33 17.55
CA ASN A 22 12.03 -12.50 16.99
C ASN A 22 10.76 -13.29 16.59
N GLU A 23 10.58 -14.47 17.15
CA GLU A 23 9.38 -15.28 16.91
C GLU A 23 8.20 -14.77 17.71
N ILE A 24 7.04 -14.76 17.06
CA ILE A 24 5.76 -14.39 17.66
C ILE A 24 4.82 -15.60 17.52
N GLN A 25 4.30 -16.09 18.65
CA GLN A 25 3.34 -17.16 18.67
C GLN A 25 2.04 -16.69 19.31
N LEU A 26 0.90 -17.06 18.71
CA LEU A 26 -0.42 -16.85 19.34
C LEU A 26 -0.60 -17.78 20.53
N THR A 27 -0.98 -17.21 21.66
CA THR A 27 -1.37 -18.01 22.83
C THR A 27 -2.78 -18.55 22.66
N LYS A 28 -3.22 -19.40 23.58
CA LYS A 28 -4.62 -19.87 23.62
C LYS A 28 -5.59 -18.71 23.82
N GLU A 29 -5.24 -17.75 24.69
CA GLU A 29 -6.01 -16.53 24.92
C GLU A 29 -6.07 -15.65 23.66
N GLY A 30 -4.98 -15.52 22.91
CA GLY A 30 -4.95 -14.83 21.64
C GLY A 30 -5.84 -15.50 20.58
N GLN A 31 -5.81 -16.82 20.50
CA GLN A 31 -6.69 -17.58 19.60
C GLN A 31 -8.17 -17.42 19.98
N LEU A 32 -8.49 -17.42 21.28
CA LEU A 32 -9.85 -17.20 21.77
C LEU A 32 -10.31 -15.78 21.43
N PHE A 33 -9.48 -14.78 21.69
CA PHE A 33 -9.75 -13.39 21.36
C PHE A 33 -10.08 -13.22 19.87
N LEU A 34 -9.29 -13.83 18.98
CA LEU A 34 -9.56 -13.77 17.52
C LEU A 34 -10.88 -14.44 17.16
N LYS A 35 -11.22 -15.58 17.79
CA LYS A 35 -12.49 -16.27 17.55
C LYS A 35 -13.70 -15.47 18.05
N GLU A 36 -13.61 -14.88 19.22
CA GLU A 36 -14.69 -14.07 19.82
C GLU A 36 -14.97 -12.79 19.04
N HIS A 37 -13.93 -12.21 18.44
CA HIS A 37 -14.07 -10.98 17.65
C HIS A 37 -14.28 -11.22 16.15
N HIS A 38 -14.42 -12.50 15.74
CA HIS A 38 -14.63 -12.90 14.32
C HIS A 38 -13.74 -12.15 13.32
N PHE A 39 -12.49 -11.87 13.74
CA PHE A 39 -11.57 -11.07 12.96
C PHE A 39 -10.73 -11.94 12.03
N SER A 40 -10.81 -11.70 10.74
CA SER A 40 -9.88 -12.25 9.74
C SER A 40 -9.41 -11.15 8.80
N LEU A 41 -8.09 -11.01 8.62
CA LEU A 41 -7.53 -10.14 7.58
C LEU A 41 -7.89 -10.66 6.18
N LEU A 42 -8.23 -11.92 6.03
CA LEU A 42 -8.69 -12.52 4.77
C LEU A 42 -10.04 -11.94 4.30
N ASP A 43 -10.81 -11.33 5.22
CA ASP A 43 -12.06 -10.64 4.88
C ASP A 43 -11.81 -9.26 4.22
N TYR A 44 -10.55 -8.83 4.15
CA TYR A 44 -10.13 -7.54 3.61
C TYR A 44 -9.02 -7.70 2.54
N PRO A 45 -9.31 -8.37 1.41
CA PRO A 45 -8.28 -8.77 0.43
C PRO A 45 -7.61 -7.60 -0.30
N ALA A 46 -8.25 -6.43 -0.36
CA ALA A 46 -7.68 -5.26 -1.01
C ALA A 46 -6.72 -4.46 -0.10
N ILE A 47 -6.59 -4.81 1.18
CA ILE A 47 -5.67 -4.10 2.08
C ILE A 47 -4.22 -4.43 1.70
N ASP A 48 -3.50 -3.42 1.22
CA ASP A 48 -2.08 -3.46 0.90
C ASP A 48 -1.33 -2.37 1.67
N LEU A 49 -0.93 -2.70 2.90
CA LEU A 49 -0.22 -1.76 3.78
C LEU A 49 1.19 -1.43 3.29
N TYR A 50 1.81 -2.29 2.49
CA TYR A 50 3.12 -2.01 1.92
C TYR A 50 3.07 -0.89 0.90
N ARG A 51 2.08 -0.93 0.00
CA ARG A 51 1.94 0.05 -1.08
C ARG A 51 1.31 1.36 -0.63
N PHE A 52 0.35 1.31 0.28
CA PHE A 52 -0.50 2.47 0.59
C PHE A 52 -0.50 2.87 2.06
N GLY A 53 -0.10 2.01 2.99
CA GLY A 53 -0.34 2.17 4.43
C GLY A 53 0.30 3.41 5.09
N ARG A 54 1.19 4.14 4.41
CA ARG A 54 1.76 5.40 4.90
C ARG A 54 1.11 6.65 4.27
N SER A 55 0.29 6.47 3.26
CA SER A 55 -0.25 7.59 2.47
C SER A 55 -1.71 7.42 2.04
N ASP A 56 -2.33 6.29 2.39
CA ASP A 56 -3.72 5.97 2.04
C ASP A 56 -4.69 7.09 2.46
N GLN A 57 -4.63 7.48 3.72
CA GLN A 57 -5.48 8.53 4.27
C GLN A 57 -5.22 9.89 3.61
N GLU A 58 -3.95 10.28 3.45
CA GLU A 58 -3.60 11.54 2.79
C GLU A 58 -4.04 11.56 1.33
N SER A 59 -3.87 10.44 0.60
CA SER A 59 -4.30 10.29 -0.79
C SER A 59 -5.82 10.39 -0.92
N TRP A 60 -6.57 9.72 -0.05
CA TRP A 60 -8.03 9.79 -0.03
C TRP A 60 -8.52 11.20 0.29
N GLN A 61 -7.97 11.85 1.31
CA GLN A 61 -8.30 13.24 1.65
C GLN A 61 -8.00 14.20 0.49
N LEU A 62 -6.92 13.98 -0.25
CA LEU A 62 -6.60 14.78 -1.43
C LEU A 62 -7.63 14.58 -2.54
N ILE A 63 -8.07 13.34 -2.79
CA ILE A 63 -9.15 13.04 -3.75
C ILE A 63 -10.45 13.75 -3.32
N GLN A 64 -10.86 13.61 -2.06
CA GLN A 64 -12.06 14.29 -1.53
C GLN A 64 -11.97 15.81 -1.70
N PHE A 65 -10.80 16.39 -1.43
CA PHE A 65 -10.57 17.82 -1.60
C PHE A 65 -10.59 18.24 -3.09
N ALA A 66 -10.03 17.42 -3.97
CA ALA A 66 -10.11 17.67 -5.41
C ALA A 66 -11.55 17.63 -5.91
N VAL A 67 -12.37 16.67 -5.44
CA VAL A 67 -13.81 16.61 -5.75
C VAL A 67 -14.54 17.86 -5.24
N GLN A 68 -14.28 18.26 -4.00
CA GLN A 68 -14.87 19.50 -3.47
C GLN A 68 -14.54 20.69 -4.36
N VAL A 69 -13.26 20.95 -4.63
CA VAL A 69 -12.82 22.10 -5.41
C VAL A 69 -13.39 22.06 -6.83
N THR A 70 -13.32 20.92 -7.51
CA THR A 70 -13.82 20.80 -8.88
C THR A 70 -15.34 20.93 -8.95
N SER A 71 -16.07 20.46 -7.94
CA SER A 71 -17.52 20.67 -7.83
C SER A 71 -17.87 22.16 -7.74
N TYR A 72 -17.25 22.90 -6.80
CA TYR A 72 -17.49 24.36 -6.67
C TYR A 72 -17.12 25.11 -7.96
N LEU A 73 -16.02 24.75 -8.59
CA LEU A 73 -15.58 25.37 -9.85
C LEU A 73 -16.55 25.09 -11.01
N SER A 74 -17.21 23.91 -11.05
CA SER A 74 -18.22 23.57 -12.07
C SER A 74 -19.50 24.41 -11.95
N PHE A 75 -19.79 24.94 -10.76
CA PHE A 75 -20.90 25.85 -10.50
C PHE A 75 -20.46 27.34 -10.46
N GLU A 76 -19.24 27.65 -10.91
CA GLU A 76 -18.65 28.99 -10.88
C GLU A 76 -18.58 29.63 -9.48
N GLU A 77 -18.73 28.80 -8.42
CA GLU A 77 -18.71 29.26 -7.04
C GLU A 77 -17.26 29.26 -6.51
N LYS A 78 -16.91 30.34 -5.81
CA LYS A 78 -15.56 30.54 -5.28
C LYS A 78 -15.49 30.53 -3.76
N GLN A 79 -16.63 30.63 -3.08
CA GLN A 79 -16.70 30.70 -1.63
C GLN A 79 -17.03 29.32 -1.05
N TYR A 80 -16.03 28.70 -0.41
CA TYR A 80 -16.21 27.44 0.32
C TYR A 80 -15.18 27.32 1.45
N ILE A 81 -15.50 26.54 2.45
CA ILE A 81 -14.55 26.14 3.50
C ILE A 81 -13.79 24.91 2.99
N PRO A 82 -12.46 25.00 2.76
CA PRO A 82 -11.69 23.89 2.25
C PRO A 82 -11.67 22.69 3.22
N LEU A 83 -11.86 21.48 2.72
CA LEU A 83 -11.69 20.25 3.50
C LEU A 83 -10.27 20.13 4.06
N LEU A 84 -9.28 20.54 3.27
CA LEU A 84 -7.89 20.61 3.71
C LEU A 84 -7.50 22.08 3.98
N SER A 85 -7.42 22.46 5.26
CA SER A 85 -7.14 23.82 5.68
C SER A 85 -5.66 24.23 5.59
N THR A 86 -4.74 23.24 5.49
CA THR A 86 -3.30 23.51 5.42
C THR A 86 -2.89 24.07 4.04
N PRO A 87 -1.92 25.00 3.97
CA PRO A 87 -1.53 25.63 2.70
C PRO A 87 -0.95 24.67 1.65
N ILE A 88 -0.21 23.65 2.08
CA ILE A 88 0.53 22.75 1.15
C ILE A 88 -0.40 22.02 0.18
N PRO A 89 -1.41 21.25 0.63
CA PRO A 89 -2.32 20.58 -0.31
C PRO A 89 -3.16 21.54 -1.14
N GLN A 90 -3.50 22.73 -0.61
CA GLN A 90 -4.21 23.74 -1.38
C GLN A 90 -3.37 24.29 -2.54
N LEU A 91 -2.11 24.64 -2.28
CA LEU A 91 -1.17 25.10 -3.31
C LEU A 91 -0.87 23.98 -4.32
N TYR A 92 -0.72 22.76 -3.84
CA TYR A 92 -0.50 21.59 -4.70
C TYR A 92 -1.68 21.40 -5.66
N LEU A 93 -2.90 21.30 -5.15
CA LEU A 93 -4.09 21.11 -5.98
C LEU A 93 -4.30 22.26 -6.96
N LYS A 94 -4.07 23.51 -6.53
CA LYS A 94 -4.13 24.69 -7.41
C LYS A 94 -3.16 24.56 -8.59
N ARG A 95 -1.90 24.22 -8.32
CA ARG A 95 -0.87 24.02 -9.37
C ARG A 95 -1.22 22.85 -10.29
N TRP A 96 -1.68 21.75 -9.72
CA TRP A 96 -2.09 20.56 -10.47
C TRP A 96 -3.26 20.88 -11.43
N LEU A 97 -4.26 21.65 -11.00
CA LEU A 97 -5.37 22.09 -11.84
C LEU A 97 -4.94 23.06 -12.96
N GLN A 98 -3.78 23.72 -12.83
CA GLN A 98 -3.23 24.67 -13.80
C GLN A 98 -2.30 24.01 -14.84
N GLN A 99 -1.94 22.73 -14.69
CA GLN A 99 -1.05 22.01 -15.60
C GLN A 99 -1.65 21.77 -16.98
N ASP A 100 -2.99 21.73 -17.08
CA ASP A 100 -3.76 21.60 -18.30
C ASP A 100 -4.89 22.63 -18.37
N LYS A 101 -5.71 22.57 -19.45
CA LYS A 101 -6.96 23.33 -19.46
C LYS A 101 -7.82 22.89 -18.28
N LYS A 102 -8.16 23.82 -17.42
CA LYS A 102 -8.87 23.61 -16.15
C LYS A 102 -10.15 22.78 -16.33
N GLU A 103 -10.93 23.11 -17.36
CA GLU A 103 -12.20 22.42 -17.67
C GLU A 103 -11.96 20.96 -18.05
N GLN A 104 -10.90 20.69 -18.80
CA GLN A 104 -10.50 19.34 -19.18
C GLN A 104 -10.07 18.54 -17.95
N ARG A 105 -9.31 19.15 -17.03
CA ARG A 105 -8.88 18.48 -15.78
C ARG A 105 -10.05 18.16 -14.85
N ILE A 106 -11.02 19.07 -14.74
CA ILE A 106 -12.27 18.86 -13.98
C ILE A 106 -13.05 17.67 -14.57
N GLN A 107 -13.20 17.63 -15.90
CA GLN A 107 -13.92 16.56 -16.58
C GLN A 107 -13.20 15.21 -16.41
N SER A 108 -11.87 15.18 -16.53
CA SER A 108 -11.07 13.96 -16.33
C SER A 108 -11.23 13.37 -14.94
N ILE A 109 -11.17 14.20 -13.87
CA ILE A 109 -11.41 13.72 -12.50
C ILE A 109 -12.79 13.05 -12.39
N LYS A 110 -13.82 13.72 -12.91
CA LYS A 110 -15.20 13.22 -12.84
C LYS A 110 -15.34 11.87 -13.53
N GLU A 111 -14.84 11.76 -14.77
CA GLU A 111 -14.94 10.53 -15.55
C GLU A 111 -14.13 9.37 -14.94
N GLU A 112 -12.91 9.66 -14.49
CA GLU A 112 -12.05 8.65 -13.88
C GLU A 112 -12.60 8.17 -12.53
N LEU A 113 -13.15 9.06 -11.69
CA LEU A 113 -13.79 8.66 -10.43
C LEU A 113 -15.07 7.85 -10.67
N LEU A 114 -15.93 8.26 -11.61
CA LEU A 114 -17.13 7.49 -11.96
C LEU A 114 -16.75 6.07 -12.38
N ARG A 115 -15.78 5.94 -13.30
CA ARG A 115 -15.27 4.63 -13.72
C ARG A 115 -14.68 3.82 -12.56
N GLY A 116 -13.93 4.47 -11.67
CA GLY A 116 -13.35 3.81 -10.49
C GLY A 116 -14.46 3.26 -9.57
N PHE A 117 -15.47 4.06 -9.28
CA PHE A 117 -16.59 3.66 -8.43
C PHE A 117 -17.48 2.58 -9.08
N GLU A 118 -17.64 2.56 -10.41
CA GLU A 118 -18.34 1.50 -11.13
C GLU A 118 -17.63 0.14 -11.05
N LEU A 119 -16.29 0.14 -10.93
CA LEU A 119 -15.49 -1.09 -10.85
C LEU A 119 -15.30 -1.60 -9.41
N LEU A 120 -15.57 -0.78 -8.40
CA LEU A 120 -15.56 -1.21 -7.01
C LEU A 120 -16.78 -2.07 -6.66
N PRO A 121 -16.68 -2.95 -5.64
CA PRO A 121 -17.87 -3.52 -5.02
C PRO A 121 -18.85 -2.42 -4.58
N GLU A 122 -20.14 -2.62 -4.82
CA GLU A 122 -21.21 -1.63 -4.57
C GLU A 122 -21.12 -1.03 -3.16
N ALA A 123 -20.96 -1.86 -2.14
CA ALA A 123 -20.86 -1.41 -0.75
C ALA A 123 -19.62 -0.53 -0.47
N GLU A 124 -18.49 -0.77 -1.14
CA GLU A 124 -17.29 0.05 -1.03
C GLU A 124 -17.46 1.37 -1.80
N SER A 125 -18.06 1.31 -3.00
CA SER A 125 -18.38 2.47 -3.82
C SER A 125 -19.33 3.42 -3.07
N ASP A 126 -20.46 2.93 -2.57
CA ASP A 126 -21.43 3.71 -1.80
C ASP A 126 -20.81 4.34 -0.56
N TYR A 127 -19.96 3.58 0.13
CA TYR A 127 -19.25 4.05 1.31
C TYR A 127 -18.29 5.21 1.00
N LEU A 128 -17.52 5.13 -0.09
CA LEU A 128 -16.59 6.20 -0.49
C LEU A 128 -17.34 7.40 -1.06
N VAL A 129 -18.33 7.19 -1.93
CA VAL A 129 -19.14 8.26 -2.51
C VAL A 129 -19.88 9.07 -1.43
N ALA A 130 -20.42 8.40 -0.41
CA ALA A 130 -21.09 9.08 0.70
C ALA A 130 -20.19 10.02 1.52
N GLN A 131 -18.87 9.89 1.40
CA GLN A 131 -17.88 10.77 2.06
C GLN A 131 -17.50 11.99 1.21
N LEU A 132 -17.89 12.05 -0.06
CA LEU A 132 -17.55 13.14 -0.95
C LEU A 132 -18.40 14.39 -0.64
N SER A 133 -17.75 15.54 -0.62
CA SER A 133 -18.41 16.83 -0.49
C SER A 133 -18.33 17.61 -1.79
N GLY A 134 -19.38 18.36 -2.10
CA GLY A 134 -19.45 19.24 -3.25
C GLY A 134 -20.24 20.51 -2.94
N TYR A 135 -20.58 21.30 -3.97
CA TYR A 135 -21.25 22.59 -3.85
C TYR A 135 -22.56 22.54 -3.05
N GLN A 136 -23.39 21.52 -3.26
CA GLN A 136 -24.68 21.41 -2.59
C GLN A 136 -24.80 20.18 -1.68
N GLN A 137 -23.68 19.48 -1.44
CA GLN A 137 -23.69 18.25 -0.69
C GLN A 137 -22.51 18.23 0.28
N THR A 138 -22.79 17.87 1.53
CA THR A 138 -21.78 17.60 2.54
C THR A 138 -21.60 16.09 2.70
N GLY A 139 -20.36 15.63 2.56
CA GLY A 139 -20.02 14.24 2.78
C GLY A 139 -20.17 13.81 4.24
N LYS A 140 -20.46 12.53 4.44
CA LYS A 140 -20.55 11.92 5.77
C LYS A 140 -19.19 11.51 6.27
N VAL A 141 -18.97 11.55 7.57
CA VAL A 141 -17.75 10.99 8.17
C VAL A 141 -17.84 9.45 8.27
N PRO A 142 -16.70 8.72 8.17
CA PRO A 142 -16.68 7.26 8.19
C PRO A 142 -17.47 6.61 9.32
N GLN A 143 -17.43 7.19 10.52
CA GLN A 143 -18.15 6.69 11.70
C GLN A 143 -19.68 6.71 11.55
N GLN A 144 -20.22 7.67 10.81
CA GLN A 144 -21.66 7.73 10.54
C GLN A 144 -22.13 6.62 9.57
N LEU A 145 -21.23 6.19 8.68
CA LEU A 145 -21.52 5.17 7.66
C LEU A 145 -21.32 3.74 8.17
N THR A 146 -20.55 3.56 9.25
CA THR A 146 -20.18 2.26 9.80
C THR A 146 -20.51 2.14 11.30
N SER A 147 -21.54 2.84 11.77
CA SER A 147 -21.91 2.90 13.19
C SER A 147 -22.22 1.53 13.85
N HIS A 148 -22.59 0.53 13.02
CA HIS A 148 -22.83 -0.85 13.45
C HIS A 148 -21.55 -1.70 13.61
N LYS A 149 -20.38 -1.17 13.25
CA LYS A 149 -19.08 -1.85 13.31
C LYS A 149 -18.28 -1.39 14.52
N THR A 150 -17.42 -2.25 15.04
CA THR A 150 -16.42 -1.85 16.04
C THR A 150 -15.41 -0.85 15.44
N ALA A 151 -14.72 -0.10 16.28
CA ALA A 151 -13.72 0.88 15.82
C ALA A 151 -12.61 0.26 14.94
N LEU A 152 -12.23 -0.98 15.20
CA LEU A 152 -11.26 -1.72 14.39
C LEU A 152 -11.85 -2.08 13.01
N GLU A 153 -13.06 -2.66 13.00
CA GLU A 153 -13.76 -3.01 11.75
C GLU A 153 -14.05 -1.77 10.89
N GLN A 154 -14.42 -0.63 11.51
CA GLN A 154 -14.60 0.64 10.80
C GLN A 154 -13.31 1.06 10.09
N ARG A 155 -12.20 0.97 10.80
CA ARG A 155 -10.89 1.31 10.25
C ARG A 155 -10.47 0.38 9.12
N LEU A 156 -10.65 -0.93 9.28
CA LEU A 156 -10.30 -1.91 8.25
C LEU A 156 -11.19 -1.77 7.02
N TRP A 157 -12.48 -1.56 7.21
CA TRP A 157 -13.43 -1.32 6.12
C TRP A 157 -13.03 -0.06 5.33
N HIS A 158 -12.71 1.02 6.03
CA HIS A 158 -12.24 2.24 5.39
C HIS A 158 -10.94 2.01 4.60
N THR A 159 -9.96 1.36 5.24
CA THR A 159 -8.69 1.03 4.59
C THR A 159 -8.89 0.13 3.37
N GLN A 160 -9.75 -0.89 3.47
CA GLN A 160 -10.11 -1.79 2.37
C GLN A 160 -10.65 -1.00 1.17
N ALA A 161 -11.67 -0.17 1.37
CA ALA A 161 -12.31 0.58 0.30
C ALA A 161 -11.35 1.60 -0.36
N VAL A 162 -10.55 2.30 0.46
CA VAL A 162 -9.55 3.25 -0.04
C VAL A 162 -8.44 2.55 -0.82
N HIS A 163 -7.89 1.45 -0.29
CA HIS A 163 -6.83 0.71 -0.98
C HIS A 163 -7.31 0.11 -2.29
N HIS A 164 -8.54 -0.40 -2.35
CA HIS A 164 -9.11 -0.93 -3.58
C HIS A 164 -9.22 0.17 -4.65
N LEU A 165 -9.74 1.35 -4.29
CA LEU A 165 -9.77 2.49 -5.20
C LEU A 165 -8.35 2.90 -5.66
N LEU A 166 -7.39 2.99 -4.73
CA LEU A 166 -6.00 3.33 -5.06
C LEU A 166 -5.34 2.28 -5.97
N GLN A 167 -5.64 0.99 -5.80
CA GLN A 167 -5.19 -0.07 -6.70
C GLN A 167 -5.73 0.13 -8.12
N LEU A 168 -7.03 0.42 -8.27
CA LEU A 168 -7.62 0.74 -9.57
C LEU A 168 -6.97 1.96 -10.21
N ILE A 169 -6.78 3.04 -9.46
CA ILE A 169 -6.12 4.26 -9.95
C ILE A 169 -4.70 3.95 -10.41
N MET A 170 -3.92 3.21 -9.63
CA MET A 170 -2.50 2.99 -9.92
C MET A 170 -2.23 1.95 -10.99
N TYR A 171 -3.04 0.89 -11.06
CA TYR A 171 -2.75 -0.29 -11.89
C TYR A 171 -3.82 -0.57 -12.95
N GLY A 172 -4.97 0.10 -12.92
CA GLY A 172 -6.06 -0.09 -13.88
C GLY A 172 -5.84 0.54 -15.25
N GLY A 173 -4.73 1.29 -15.47
CA GLY A 173 -4.32 1.81 -16.78
C GLY A 173 -5.13 3.00 -17.33
N ASN A 174 -6.27 3.34 -16.75
CA ASN A 174 -7.24 4.31 -17.29
C ASN A 174 -7.54 5.51 -16.37
N TYR A 175 -6.57 5.90 -15.53
CA TYR A 175 -6.73 6.94 -14.49
C TYR A 175 -5.61 7.97 -14.47
N PRO A 176 -5.17 8.54 -15.62
CA PRO A 176 -4.00 9.40 -15.68
C PRO A 176 -4.12 10.67 -14.85
N ALA A 177 -5.30 11.27 -14.75
CA ALA A 177 -5.50 12.47 -13.94
C ALA A 177 -5.42 12.15 -12.45
N LEU A 178 -6.10 11.10 -11.99
CA LEU A 178 -6.05 10.66 -10.58
C LEU A 178 -4.67 10.13 -10.20
N GLN A 179 -3.98 9.38 -11.09
CA GLN A 179 -2.60 8.94 -10.86
C GLN A 179 -1.68 10.13 -10.61
N THR A 180 -1.68 11.13 -11.49
CA THR A 180 -0.85 12.32 -11.32
C THR A 180 -1.22 13.13 -10.08
N LEU A 181 -2.49 13.13 -9.68
CA LEU A 181 -2.96 13.77 -8.46
C LEU A 181 -2.38 13.12 -7.20
N VAL A 182 -2.48 11.78 -7.09
CA VAL A 182 -2.11 11.08 -5.85
C VAL A 182 -0.65 10.67 -5.79
N TRP A 183 0.05 10.60 -6.92
CA TRP A 183 1.42 10.12 -7.00
C TRP A 183 2.38 10.70 -5.97
N PRO A 184 2.46 12.02 -5.73
CA PRO A 184 3.40 12.59 -4.76
C PRO A 184 3.15 12.16 -3.31
N TYR A 185 1.96 11.66 -3.02
CA TYR A 185 1.63 11.10 -1.70
C TYR A 185 1.98 9.61 -1.63
N LEU A 186 1.70 8.87 -2.69
CA LEU A 186 2.03 7.44 -2.78
C LEU A 186 3.54 7.19 -2.84
N GLU A 187 4.29 8.06 -3.50
CA GLU A 187 5.75 8.02 -3.54
C GLU A 187 6.39 8.06 -2.14
N LYS A 188 5.74 8.69 -1.16
CA LYS A 188 6.20 8.74 0.23
C LYS A 188 6.17 7.38 0.95
N ASN A 189 5.50 6.37 0.42
CA ASN A 189 5.52 5.02 1.00
C ASN A 189 6.92 4.42 0.98
N LEU A 190 7.73 4.78 0.00
CA LEU A 190 9.17 4.51 0.01
C LEU A 190 9.86 5.50 0.96
N ASN A 191 10.69 5.00 1.85
CA ASN A 191 11.59 5.88 2.59
C ASN A 191 12.64 6.48 1.63
N GLN A 192 13.19 7.66 1.97
CA GLN A 192 14.18 8.35 1.12
C GLN A 192 15.39 7.46 0.78
N SER A 193 15.78 6.59 1.72
CA SER A 193 16.89 5.66 1.52
C SER A 193 16.58 4.64 0.42
N MET A 194 15.34 4.14 0.35
CA MET A 194 14.91 3.20 -0.69
C MET A 194 14.75 3.89 -2.04
N GLN A 195 14.18 5.09 -2.08
CA GLN A 195 14.08 5.90 -3.31
C GLN A 195 15.45 6.15 -3.94
N GLU A 196 16.44 6.47 -3.14
CA GLU A 196 17.81 6.67 -3.62
C GLU A 196 18.45 5.36 -4.14
N THR A 197 18.18 4.22 -3.48
CA THR A 197 18.59 2.90 -4.00
C THR A 197 17.93 2.65 -5.36
N GLN A 198 16.62 2.85 -5.46
CA GLN A 198 15.86 2.63 -6.71
C GLN A 198 16.38 3.52 -7.85
N ARG A 199 16.65 4.79 -7.58
CA ARG A 199 17.22 5.72 -8.55
C ARG A 199 18.56 5.20 -9.11
N LEU A 200 19.47 4.79 -8.23
CA LEU A 200 20.79 4.29 -8.62
C LEU A 200 20.71 2.96 -9.39
N LEU A 201 19.74 2.08 -9.03
CA LEU A 201 19.45 0.87 -9.80
C LEU A 201 18.97 1.19 -11.22
N THR A 202 18.09 2.19 -11.36
CA THR A 202 17.59 2.66 -12.66
C THR A 202 18.71 3.27 -13.52
N GLU A 203 19.75 3.83 -12.90
CA GLU A 203 20.96 4.30 -13.57
C GLU A 203 21.93 3.16 -13.98
N GLY A 204 21.55 1.90 -13.70
CA GLY A 204 22.35 0.72 -14.09
C GLY A 204 23.52 0.41 -13.16
N LYS A 205 23.56 0.98 -11.96
CA LYS A 205 24.63 0.68 -10.98
C LYS A 205 24.46 -0.70 -10.36
N THR A 206 25.54 -1.38 -10.11
CA THR A 206 25.58 -2.65 -9.38
C THR A 206 25.27 -2.44 -7.89
N LEU A 207 24.82 -3.48 -7.21
CA LEU A 207 24.52 -3.41 -5.76
C LEU A 207 25.75 -3.01 -4.93
N GLN A 208 26.93 -3.45 -5.34
CA GLN A 208 28.19 -3.12 -4.69
C GLN A 208 28.52 -1.63 -4.85
N GLU A 209 28.43 -1.10 -6.09
CA GLU A 209 28.65 0.33 -6.35
C GLU A 209 27.68 1.22 -5.58
N ILE A 210 26.42 0.80 -5.45
CA ILE A 210 25.40 1.51 -4.66
C ILE A 210 25.78 1.52 -3.18
N ALA A 211 26.19 0.37 -2.63
CA ALA A 211 26.60 0.25 -1.24
C ALA A 211 27.80 1.17 -0.92
N GLU A 212 28.81 1.18 -1.80
CA GLU A 212 30.01 2.02 -1.68
C GLU A 212 29.68 3.51 -1.82
N GLN A 213 28.92 3.89 -2.86
CA GLN A 213 28.54 5.29 -3.11
C GLN A 213 27.71 5.87 -1.96
N ARG A 214 26.80 5.07 -1.40
CA ARG A 214 25.92 5.49 -0.32
C ARG A 214 26.49 5.30 1.06
N LYS A 215 27.66 4.65 1.18
CA LYS A 215 28.33 4.31 2.46
C LYS A 215 27.41 3.53 3.41
N ILE A 216 26.63 2.58 2.88
CA ILE A 216 25.76 1.69 3.65
C ILE A 216 26.13 0.23 3.38
N LYS A 217 25.69 -0.67 4.25
CA LYS A 217 26.00 -2.09 4.11
C LYS A 217 25.26 -2.68 2.90
N LEU A 218 25.89 -3.64 2.23
CA LEU A 218 25.26 -4.39 1.13
C LEU A 218 23.96 -5.08 1.61
N SER A 219 23.92 -5.57 2.85
CA SER A 219 22.69 -6.14 3.42
C SER A 219 21.54 -5.14 3.48
N THR A 220 21.80 -3.85 3.70
CA THR A 220 20.77 -2.80 3.65
C THR A 220 20.26 -2.59 2.21
N ILE A 221 21.12 -2.72 1.20
CA ILE A 221 20.69 -2.70 -0.21
C ILE A 221 19.82 -3.92 -0.51
N HIS A 222 20.19 -5.11 0.00
CA HIS A 222 19.35 -6.31 -0.12
C HIS A 222 17.97 -6.12 0.50
N ASP A 223 17.86 -5.52 1.69
CA ASP A 223 16.58 -5.21 2.33
C ASP A 223 15.75 -4.24 1.47
N HIS A 224 16.37 -3.20 0.88
CA HIS A 224 15.70 -2.30 -0.05
C HIS A 224 15.18 -3.02 -1.30
N LEU A 225 15.97 -3.95 -1.89
CA LEU A 225 15.55 -4.73 -3.04
C LEU A 225 14.32 -5.59 -2.72
N LEU A 226 14.34 -6.28 -1.58
CA LEU A 226 13.22 -7.11 -1.14
C LEU A 226 11.95 -6.27 -0.93
N GLU A 227 12.08 -5.11 -0.29
CA GLU A 227 10.93 -4.22 -0.07
C GLU A 227 10.39 -3.65 -1.39
N LEU A 228 11.26 -3.24 -2.32
CA LEU A 228 10.88 -2.80 -3.67
C LEU A 228 10.19 -3.91 -4.47
N ALA A 229 10.68 -5.15 -4.38
CA ALA A 229 10.08 -6.31 -5.02
C ALA A 229 8.69 -6.63 -4.42
N ILE A 230 8.54 -6.60 -3.08
CA ILE A 230 7.26 -6.79 -2.40
C ILE A 230 6.25 -5.73 -2.83
N GLN A 231 6.69 -4.50 -3.08
CA GLN A 231 5.83 -3.40 -3.52
C GLN A 231 5.53 -3.44 -5.03
N GLY A 232 6.11 -4.39 -5.77
CA GLY A 232 5.96 -4.49 -7.23
C GLY A 232 6.67 -3.36 -8.00
N GLN A 233 7.58 -2.63 -7.35
CA GLN A 233 8.35 -1.54 -7.95
C GLN A 233 9.68 -2.02 -8.58
N LEU A 234 9.99 -3.29 -8.40
CA LEU A 234 11.17 -3.95 -8.92
C LEU A 234 10.78 -5.33 -9.44
N GLN A 235 11.18 -5.65 -10.68
CA GLN A 235 11.05 -7.02 -11.18
C GLN A 235 12.09 -7.91 -10.46
N ALA A 236 11.63 -8.79 -9.59
CA ALA A 236 12.48 -9.68 -8.80
C ALA A 236 13.42 -10.53 -9.69
N SER A 237 12.96 -10.94 -10.88
CA SER A 237 13.73 -11.73 -11.85
C SER A 237 15.03 -11.08 -12.31
N VAL A 238 15.11 -9.74 -12.32
CA VAL A 238 16.31 -9.02 -12.79
C VAL A 238 17.52 -9.23 -11.86
N TYR A 239 17.26 -9.51 -10.58
CA TYR A 239 18.30 -9.65 -9.54
C TYR A 239 18.41 -11.09 -9.02
N LEU A 240 17.76 -12.06 -9.66
CA LEU A 240 17.85 -13.48 -9.35
C LEU A 240 19.05 -14.09 -10.09
N GLU A 241 20.12 -14.40 -9.37
CA GLU A 241 21.31 -15.02 -9.96
C GLU A 241 21.16 -16.54 -10.15
N LYS A 242 20.32 -17.20 -9.34
CA LYS A 242 20.20 -18.67 -9.24
C LYS A 242 18.80 -19.20 -9.57
N GLU A 243 18.08 -18.56 -10.47
CA GLU A 243 16.67 -18.89 -10.74
C GLU A 243 16.47 -20.36 -11.16
N ALA A 244 17.29 -20.88 -12.08
CA ALA A 244 17.16 -22.26 -12.54
C ALA A 244 17.36 -23.28 -11.41
N MET A 245 18.29 -23.02 -10.48
CA MET A 245 18.50 -23.85 -9.29
C MET A 245 17.27 -23.79 -8.36
N LEU A 246 16.73 -22.59 -8.14
CA LEU A 246 15.56 -22.38 -7.28
C LEU A 246 14.30 -23.04 -7.86
N GLN A 247 14.14 -23.02 -9.19
CA GLN A 247 13.07 -23.76 -9.88
C GLN A 247 13.15 -25.27 -9.62
N ASN A 248 14.35 -25.85 -9.62
CA ASN A 248 14.54 -27.27 -9.33
C ASN A 248 14.22 -27.61 -7.86
N LEU A 249 14.53 -26.71 -6.92
CA LEU A 249 14.20 -26.89 -5.51
C LEU A 249 12.69 -26.67 -5.23
N ALA A 250 12.02 -25.86 -6.03
CA ALA A 250 10.61 -25.51 -5.88
C ALA A 250 9.63 -26.60 -6.37
N GLN A 251 10.08 -27.82 -6.72
CA GLN A 251 9.21 -28.92 -7.19
C GLN A 251 8.18 -29.41 -6.16
N THR A 252 7.93 -28.64 -5.12
CA THR A 252 6.92 -28.93 -4.09
C THR A 252 5.64 -28.15 -4.40
N GLU A 253 4.49 -28.82 -4.34
CA GLU A 253 3.14 -28.21 -4.42
C GLU A 253 2.82 -27.26 -3.24
N GLN A 254 3.81 -26.92 -2.42
CA GLN A 254 3.62 -26.12 -1.22
C GLN A 254 3.49 -24.62 -1.57
N ASP A 255 2.48 -23.97 -0.98
CA ASP A 255 2.28 -22.51 -1.08
C ASP A 255 3.61 -21.75 -0.80
N PRO A 256 4.07 -20.90 -1.75
CA PRO A 256 5.32 -20.14 -1.58
C PRO A 256 5.38 -19.32 -0.30
N ARG A 257 4.23 -18.91 0.26
CA ARG A 257 4.15 -18.16 1.54
C ARG A 257 4.61 -18.98 2.74
N LEU A 258 4.59 -20.29 2.64
CA LEU A 258 4.98 -21.23 3.71
C LEU A 258 6.44 -21.69 3.59
N TRP A 259 7.17 -21.29 2.54
CA TRP A 259 8.55 -21.71 2.35
C TRP A 259 9.46 -21.14 3.41
N VAL A 260 10.38 -21.96 3.94
CA VAL A 260 11.33 -21.62 4.99
C VAL A 260 12.75 -21.68 4.43
N TYR A 261 13.47 -20.56 4.47
CA TYR A 261 14.86 -20.46 3.94
C TYR A 261 15.81 -21.53 4.45
N ARG A 262 15.74 -21.89 5.76
CA ARG A 262 16.60 -22.89 6.36
C ARG A 262 16.48 -24.25 5.66
N ASP A 263 15.27 -24.66 5.26
CA ASP A 263 15.02 -25.96 4.65
C ASP A 263 15.57 -26.02 3.22
N TRP A 264 15.56 -24.91 2.50
CA TRP A 264 16.16 -24.77 1.18
C TRP A 264 17.68 -24.69 1.24
N ARG A 265 18.22 -23.95 2.19
CA ARG A 265 19.66 -23.85 2.42
C ARG A 265 20.27 -25.19 2.85
N ALA A 266 19.54 -26.05 3.54
CA ALA A 266 20.00 -27.40 3.88
C ALA A 266 20.22 -28.29 2.65
N GLN A 267 19.51 -28.02 1.53
CA GLN A 267 19.66 -28.71 0.25
C GLN A 267 20.72 -28.06 -0.65
N GLU A 268 20.95 -26.75 -0.49
CA GLU A 268 21.91 -25.98 -1.28
C GLU A 268 22.62 -24.93 -0.39
N GLU A 269 23.80 -25.27 0.08
CA GLU A 269 24.59 -24.42 1.01
C GLU A 269 24.98 -23.05 0.44
N THR A 270 25.10 -22.96 -0.90
CA THR A 270 25.47 -21.71 -1.60
C THR A 270 24.29 -20.75 -1.81
N LEU A 271 23.08 -21.15 -1.42
CA LEU A 271 21.88 -20.33 -1.57
C LEU A 271 21.94 -19.10 -0.67
N SER A 272 21.85 -17.90 -1.28
CA SER A 272 21.73 -16.67 -0.53
C SER A 272 20.29 -16.44 -0.05
N TYR A 273 20.16 -15.71 1.08
CA TYR A 273 18.84 -15.31 1.57
C TYR A 273 18.12 -14.38 0.58
N LEU A 274 18.86 -13.50 -0.11
CA LEU A 274 18.31 -12.60 -1.12
C LEU A 274 17.69 -13.38 -2.28
N ASP A 275 18.41 -14.33 -2.88
CA ASP A 275 17.91 -15.15 -4.00
C ASP A 275 16.65 -15.90 -3.60
N PHE A 276 16.66 -16.57 -2.43
CA PHE A 276 15.50 -17.28 -1.92
C PHE A 276 14.28 -16.36 -1.79
N ARG A 277 14.44 -15.19 -1.17
CA ARG A 277 13.32 -14.26 -0.94
C ARG A 277 12.81 -13.62 -2.23
N LEU A 278 13.69 -13.24 -3.14
CA LEU A 278 13.29 -12.71 -4.44
C LEU A 278 12.51 -13.76 -5.25
N TYR A 279 12.95 -15.01 -5.23
CA TYR A 279 12.24 -16.10 -5.89
C TYR A 279 10.88 -16.37 -5.25
N GLN A 280 10.81 -16.41 -3.93
CA GLN A 280 9.56 -16.55 -3.19
C GLN A 280 8.57 -15.43 -3.53
N ILE A 281 9.02 -14.17 -3.54
CA ILE A 281 8.19 -13.01 -3.91
C ILE A 281 7.70 -13.14 -5.36
N LYS A 282 8.56 -13.54 -6.29
CA LYS A 282 8.20 -13.78 -7.68
C LYS A 282 7.07 -14.80 -7.80
N GLN A 283 7.18 -15.95 -7.11
CA GLN A 283 6.14 -16.99 -7.15
C GLN A 283 4.81 -16.52 -6.57
N ILE A 284 4.83 -15.78 -5.45
CA ILE A 284 3.62 -15.19 -4.85
C ILE A 284 2.93 -14.19 -5.80
N TRP A 285 3.70 -13.46 -6.61
CA TRP A 285 3.14 -12.53 -7.60
C TRP A 285 2.55 -13.26 -8.81
N GLN A 286 3.18 -14.31 -9.29
CA GLN A 286 2.68 -15.13 -10.41
C GLN A 286 1.37 -15.86 -10.11
N GLU A 287 1.12 -16.22 -8.84
CA GLU A 287 -0.15 -16.80 -8.41
C GLU A 287 -1.32 -15.78 -8.40
N LYS A 288 -1.03 -14.48 -8.55
CA LYS A 288 -2.05 -13.42 -8.54
C LYS A 288 -2.45 -12.95 -9.94
N GLU A 289 -1.74 -13.36 -10.97
CA GLU A 289 -2.07 -13.13 -12.38
C GLU A 289 -2.94 -14.26 -12.93
#